data_981ac4227d7d193c08612691262cde09
#
_entry.id   981ac4227d7d193c08612691262cde09
#
_cell.length_a   1.000
_cell.length_b   1.000
_cell.length_c   1.000
_cell.angle_alpha   90.00
_cell.angle_beta   90.00
_cell.angle_gamma   90.00
#
_symmetry.space_group_name_H-M   'P 1'
#
loop_
_entity.id
_entity.type
_entity.pdbx_description
1 polymer ?
#
loop_
_entity_poly.entity_id
_entity_poly.type
_entity_poly.pdbx_seq_one_letter_code
_entity_poly.pdbx_strand_id
1 'polypeptide(L)'
;MDIVKYGHPALREKGQRIERLTAEIRQLAADMLETMYAAEGLGLAAQQVGRALLLTVIDVGHVTDRPSELFIDGKPQELKTLMPMVLINPQIRNPEGEQVASEGCLSIPEVNADIRRAAKITVRAQNLEGQEIIFECTGLLARAAQHEVDHLNGILFTERMDAATRVSFAGKLKKMQKETLAALPKTAKPRRSPAPHRAGLAPL
;
A
#
# COMPACT_ATOMS: atom_id res chain seq x y z
N MET A 1 2.57 16.09 -1.95
CA MET A 1 1.47 15.61 -2.84
C MET A 1 0.18 15.50 -2.01
N ASP A 2 -1.01 15.48 -2.67
CA ASP A 2 -2.27 15.25 -1.95
C ASP A 2 -2.52 13.77 -1.74
N ILE A 3 -2.92 13.39 -0.53
CA ILE A 3 -3.34 12.02 -0.20
C ILE A 3 -4.82 11.88 -0.52
N VAL A 4 -5.14 11.03 -1.51
CA VAL A 4 -6.53 10.75 -1.89
C VAL A 4 -7.26 9.98 -0.79
N LYS A 5 -8.56 10.25 -0.63
CA LYS A 5 -9.36 9.70 0.47
C LYS A 5 -10.23 8.53 0.00
N TYR A 6 -10.75 7.78 0.97
CA TYR A 6 -11.63 6.64 0.76
C TYR A 6 -12.77 6.98 -0.22
N GLY A 7 -12.94 6.17 -1.23
CA GLY A 7 -13.86 6.41 -2.34
C GLY A 7 -13.17 6.88 -3.63
N HIS A 8 -11.91 7.34 -3.56
CA HIS A 8 -11.15 7.68 -4.76
C HIS A 8 -10.83 6.41 -5.57
N PRO A 9 -11.07 6.38 -6.91
CA PRO A 9 -10.88 5.19 -7.74
C PRO A 9 -9.49 4.60 -7.65
N ALA A 10 -8.44 5.42 -7.62
CA ALA A 10 -7.05 4.97 -7.57
C ALA A 10 -6.75 4.02 -6.39
N LEU A 11 -7.46 4.17 -5.26
CA LEU A 11 -7.30 3.26 -4.10
C LEU A 11 -7.78 1.83 -4.38
N ARG A 12 -8.50 1.61 -5.47
CA ARG A 12 -9.04 0.31 -5.90
C ARG A 12 -8.36 -0.22 -7.16
N GLU A 13 -7.44 0.53 -7.70
CA GLU A 13 -6.68 0.11 -8.87
C GLU A 13 -5.49 -0.75 -8.45
N LYS A 14 -5.32 -1.89 -9.13
CA LYS A 14 -4.11 -2.68 -8.99
C LYS A 14 -2.94 -1.94 -9.64
N GLY A 15 -1.83 -1.82 -8.92
CA GLY A 15 -0.64 -1.15 -9.39
C GLY A 15 -0.03 -1.82 -10.63
N GLN A 16 0.39 -1.00 -11.57
CA GLN A 16 1.15 -1.46 -12.73
C GLN A 16 2.61 -1.71 -12.32
N ARG A 17 3.18 -2.76 -12.88
CA ARG A 17 4.58 -3.09 -12.66
C ARG A 17 5.47 -1.99 -13.24
N ILE A 18 6.49 -1.60 -12.50
CA ILE A 18 7.52 -0.66 -12.95
C ILE A 18 8.63 -1.47 -13.64
N GLU A 19 8.74 -1.32 -14.96
CA GLU A 19 9.75 -2.05 -15.76
C GLU A 19 11.08 -1.30 -15.86
N ARG A 20 11.05 0.04 -15.73
CA ARG A 20 12.24 0.89 -15.81
C ARG A 20 12.22 1.97 -14.73
N LEU A 21 13.34 2.16 -14.07
CA LEU A 21 13.54 3.21 -13.07
C LEU A 21 13.94 4.52 -13.75
N THR A 22 12.91 5.25 -14.20
CA THR A 22 13.10 6.57 -14.83
C THR A 22 13.31 7.65 -13.75
N ALA A 23 13.71 8.84 -14.18
CA ALA A 23 13.82 10.02 -13.31
C ALA A 23 12.47 10.36 -12.65
N GLU A 24 11.36 10.17 -13.38
CA GLU A 24 10.01 10.41 -12.86
C GLU A 24 9.64 9.43 -11.73
N ILE A 25 10.06 8.17 -11.81
CA ILE A 25 9.82 7.19 -10.72
C ILE A 25 10.64 7.56 -9.49
N ARG A 26 11.90 7.98 -9.67
CA ARG A 26 12.75 8.45 -8.56
C ARG A 26 12.18 9.69 -7.89
N GLN A 27 11.72 10.66 -8.69
CA GLN A 27 11.09 11.86 -8.17
C GLN A 27 9.78 11.53 -7.43
N LEU A 28 8.95 10.65 -8.01
CA LEU A 28 7.72 10.19 -7.35
C LEU A 28 8.02 9.56 -5.99
N ALA A 29 9.04 8.72 -5.87
CA ALA A 29 9.42 8.12 -4.59
C ALA A 29 9.86 9.18 -3.57
N ALA A 30 10.63 10.19 -3.99
CA ALA A 30 11.04 11.30 -3.14
C ALA A 30 9.84 12.12 -2.66
N ASP A 31 8.93 12.48 -3.58
CA ASP A 31 7.71 13.23 -3.26
C ASP A 31 6.77 12.43 -2.33
N MET A 32 6.72 11.10 -2.50
CA MET A 32 5.95 10.21 -1.61
C MET A 32 6.54 10.18 -0.20
N LEU A 33 7.87 10.13 -0.05
CA LEU A 33 8.54 10.19 1.26
C LEU A 33 8.22 11.51 1.97
N GLU A 34 8.38 12.65 1.29
CA GLU A 34 8.03 13.96 1.84
C GLU A 34 6.56 14.02 2.26
N THR A 35 5.66 13.51 1.41
CA THR A 35 4.22 13.47 1.69
C THR A 35 3.89 12.58 2.90
N MET A 36 4.54 11.42 3.00
CA MET A 36 4.40 10.48 4.12
C MET A 36 4.80 11.14 5.44
N TYR A 37 5.98 11.77 5.48
CA TYR A 37 6.46 12.45 6.68
C TYR A 37 5.59 13.65 7.07
N ALA A 38 5.18 14.47 6.10
CA ALA A 38 4.28 15.59 6.35
C ALA A 38 2.92 15.18 6.92
N ALA A 39 2.49 13.95 6.64
CA ALA A 39 1.25 13.35 7.15
C ALA A 39 1.47 12.48 8.40
N GLU A 40 2.69 12.46 8.98
CA GLU A 40 3.06 11.64 10.13
C GLU A 40 2.79 10.13 9.90
N GLY A 41 2.93 9.68 8.64
CA GLY A 41 2.72 8.28 8.23
C GLY A 41 3.95 7.42 8.42
N LEU A 42 3.72 6.10 8.51
CA LEU A 42 4.77 5.07 8.57
C LEU A 42 4.99 4.36 7.22
N GLY A 43 4.04 4.52 6.31
CA GLY A 43 4.05 4.00 4.96
C GLY A 43 3.13 4.80 4.05
N LEU A 44 3.40 4.73 2.75
CA LEU A 44 2.59 5.35 1.71
C LEU A 44 2.74 4.60 0.40
N ALA A 45 1.63 4.12 -0.14
CA ALA A 45 1.57 3.48 -1.45
C ALA A 45 1.24 4.49 -2.57
N ALA A 46 1.69 4.23 -3.78
CA ALA A 46 1.46 5.11 -4.92
C ALA A 46 -0.04 5.34 -5.21
N GLN A 47 -0.92 4.35 -4.94
CA GLN A 47 -2.36 4.52 -5.05
C GLN A 47 -2.91 5.64 -4.16
N GLN A 48 -2.29 5.84 -3.00
CA GLN A 48 -2.72 6.89 -2.04
C GLN A 48 -2.38 8.30 -2.52
N VAL A 49 -1.51 8.43 -3.50
CA VAL A 49 -1.22 9.70 -4.19
C VAL A 49 -1.76 9.71 -5.64
N GLY A 50 -2.76 8.87 -5.92
CA GLY A 50 -3.45 8.82 -7.20
C GLY A 50 -2.69 8.15 -8.34
N ARG A 51 -1.63 7.37 -8.06
CA ARG A 51 -0.79 6.69 -9.06
C ARG A 51 -0.89 5.18 -8.90
N ALA A 52 -1.47 4.49 -9.88
CA ALA A 52 -1.61 3.03 -9.86
C ALA A 52 -0.30 2.34 -10.30
N LEU A 53 0.73 2.40 -9.45
CA LEU A 53 2.04 1.80 -9.66
C LEU A 53 2.40 0.87 -8.50
N LEU A 54 3.20 -0.16 -8.75
CA LEU A 54 3.76 -1.03 -7.71
C LEU A 54 4.97 -0.34 -7.05
N LEU A 55 4.70 0.73 -6.31
CA LEU A 55 5.67 1.54 -5.59
C LEU A 55 5.12 1.90 -4.21
N THR A 56 5.92 1.68 -3.17
CA THR A 56 5.60 2.14 -1.82
C THR A 56 6.85 2.60 -1.08
N VAL A 57 6.65 3.48 -0.11
CA VAL A 57 7.67 3.96 0.82
C VAL A 57 7.28 3.58 2.23
N ILE A 58 8.26 3.22 3.07
CA ILE A 58 8.04 2.80 4.47
C ILE A 58 9.18 3.36 5.33
N ASP A 59 8.84 3.95 6.47
CA ASP A 59 9.79 4.28 7.52
C ASP A 59 9.20 4.03 8.91
N VAL A 60 9.68 2.98 9.57
CA VAL A 60 9.33 2.63 10.94
C VAL A 60 10.53 2.76 11.89
N GLY A 61 11.66 3.29 11.41
CA GLY A 61 12.92 3.36 12.15
C GLY A 61 12.89 4.25 13.39
N HIS A 62 11.96 5.19 13.45
CA HIS A 62 11.78 6.10 14.59
C HIS A 62 10.79 5.57 15.64
N VAL A 63 10.08 4.48 15.38
CA VAL A 63 9.07 3.92 16.29
C VAL A 63 9.74 2.95 17.27
N THR A 64 9.72 3.26 18.55
CA THR A 64 10.42 2.49 19.60
C THR A 64 9.48 1.65 20.47
N ASP A 65 8.21 2.00 20.56
CA ASP A 65 7.18 1.33 21.35
C ASP A 65 6.58 0.08 20.66
N ARG A 66 6.82 -0.07 19.37
CA ARG A 66 6.38 -1.21 18.54
C ARG A 66 7.56 -1.77 17.77
N PRO A 67 8.35 -2.66 18.38
CA PRO A 67 9.61 -3.11 17.81
C PRO A 67 9.42 -3.91 16.51
N SER A 68 10.43 -3.85 15.69
CA SER A 68 10.56 -4.64 14.46
C SER A 68 11.93 -5.27 14.40
N GLU A 69 12.01 -6.46 13.85
CA GLU A 69 13.28 -7.09 13.50
C GLU A 69 13.36 -7.21 11.99
N LEU A 70 14.57 -7.09 11.46
CA LEU A 70 14.87 -7.21 10.04
C LEU A 70 16.08 -8.12 9.86
N PHE A 71 15.98 -9.05 8.91
CA PHE A 71 17.04 -10.02 8.59
C PHE A 71 17.31 -10.02 7.09
N ILE A 72 18.58 -9.98 6.72
CA ILE A 72 19.05 -10.20 5.34
C ILE A 72 19.98 -11.40 5.38
N ASP A 73 19.71 -12.40 4.54
CA ASP A 73 20.44 -13.69 4.51
C ASP A 73 20.53 -14.34 5.90
N GLY A 74 19.42 -14.29 6.66
CA GLY A 74 19.34 -14.84 8.02
C GLY A 74 20.10 -14.06 9.09
N LYS A 75 20.76 -12.95 8.75
CA LYS A 75 21.51 -12.11 9.69
C LYS A 75 20.68 -10.89 10.10
N PRO A 76 20.59 -10.61 11.41
CA PRO A 76 19.89 -9.43 11.90
C PRO A 76 20.57 -8.15 11.39
N GLN A 77 19.75 -7.16 11.02
CA GLN A 77 20.20 -5.86 10.56
C GLN A 77 19.69 -4.77 11.49
N GLU A 78 20.44 -3.70 11.61
CA GLU A 78 19.97 -2.52 12.32
C GLU A 78 18.92 -1.78 11.46
N LEU A 79 17.69 -1.80 11.92
CA LEU A 79 16.53 -1.27 11.18
C LEU A 79 16.74 0.19 10.72
N LYS A 80 17.27 1.05 11.60
CA LYS A 80 17.46 2.47 11.32
C LYS A 80 18.40 2.75 10.14
N THR A 81 19.37 1.88 9.89
CA THR A 81 20.34 2.06 8.79
C THR A 81 19.74 1.80 7.42
N LEU A 82 18.59 1.08 7.38
CA LEU A 82 17.89 0.70 6.15
C LEU A 82 16.63 1.54 5.90
N MET A 83 16.29 2.45 6.81
CA MET A 83 15.15 3.35 6.66
C MET A 83 15.59 4.74 6.14
N PRO A 84 14.75 5.41 5.35
CA PRO A 84 13.49 4.91 4.79
C PRO A 84 13.69 3.90 3.67
N MET A 85 12.75 2.95 3.53
CA MET A 85 12.73 2.01 2.42
C MET A 85 11.86 2.52 1.27
N VAL A 86 12.36 2.41 0.05
CA VAL A 86 11.58 2.52 -1.19
C VAL A 86 11.48 1.12 -1.80
N LEU A 87 10.28 0.60 -1.89
CA LEU A 87 10.03 -0.76 -2.39
C LEU A 87 9.31 -0.70 -3.74
N ILE A 88 9.98 -1.19 -4.78
CA ILE A 88 9.49 -1.23 -6.15
C ILE A 88 9.14 -2.67 -6.50
N ASN A 89 7.93 -2.88 -7.03
CA ASN A 89 7.38 -4.18 -7.35
C ASN A 89 7.41 -5.17 -6.17
N PRO A 90 7.06 -4.77 -4.94
CA PRO A 90 7.18 -5.62 -3.78
C PRO A 90 6.24 -6.83 -3.85
N GLN A 91 6.73 -7.94 -3.33
CA GLN A 91 6.01 -9.20 -3.16
C GLN A 91 6.22 -9.70 -1.74
N ILE A 92 5.12 -10.07 -1.08
CA ILE A 92 5.18 -10.74 0.22
C ILE A 92 5.19 -12.25 -0.02
N ARG A 93 6.07 -12.93 0.69
CA ARG A 93 6.23 -14.39 0.67
C ARG A 93 6.35 -14.92 2.09
N ASN A 94 6.16 -16.22 2.23
CA ASN A 94 6.37 -16.97 3.47
C ASN A 94 5.73 -16.29 4.71
N PRO A 95 4.42 -16.00 4.70
CA PRO A 95 3.77 -15.45 5.88
C PRO A 95 3.76 -16.51 7.00
N GLU A 96 4.24 -16.13 8.18
CA GLU A 96 4.33 -17.01 9.36
C GLU A 96 3.72 -16.33 10.58
N GLY A 97 3.10 -17.14 11.43
CA GLY A 97 2.49 -16.69 12.68
C GLY A 97 1.37 -15.67 12.48
N GLU A 98 0.94 -15.07 13.55
CA GLU A 98 -0.14 -14.10 13.54
C GLU A 98 0.10 -12.99 14.57
N GLN A 99 -0.23 -11.77 14.22
CA GLN A 99 -0.27 -10.62 15.11
C GLN A 99 -1.57 -9.83 14.90
N VAL A 100 -2.20 -9.41 16.00
CA VAL A 100 -3.36 -8.52 15.97
C VAL A 100 -2.94 -7.19 16.62
N ALA A 101 -3.13 -6.09 15.93
CA ALA A 101 -2.88 -4.76 16.46
C ALA A 101 -3.65 -3.70 15.68
N SER A 102 -3.81 -2.53 16.29
CA SER A 102 -4.53 -1.40 15.69
C SER A 102 -3.80 -0.87 14.45
N GLU A 103 -4.55 -0.68 13.38
CA GLU A 103 -4.14 -0.02 12.14
C GLU A 103 -5.03 1.16 11.83
N GLY A 104 -4.42 2.24 11.31
CA GLY A 104 -5.07 3.34 10.63
C GLY A 104 -4.55 3.46 9.22
N CYS A 105 -5.10 4.38 8.44
CA CYS A 105 -4.65 4.66 7.08
C CYS A 105 -4.80 6.15 6.77
N LEU A 106 -3.78 6.77 6.17
CA LEU A 106 -3.79 8.18 5.77
C LEU A 106 -4.92 8.52 4.79
N SER A 107 -5.35 7.53 4.00
CA SER A 107 -6.49 7.66 3.09
C SER A 107 -7.86 7.48 3.75
N ILE A 108 -7.89 7.02 5.02
CA ILE A 108 -9.12 6.75 5.78
C ILE A 108 -8.99 7.36 7.19
N PRO A 109 -8.94 8.70 7.30
CA PRO A 109 -8.68 9.38 8.56
C PRO A 109 -9.72 9.04 9.63
N GLU A 110 -9.28 9.04 10.89
CA GLU A 110 -10.11 8.80 12.07
C GLU A 110 -10.82 7.43 12.08
N VAL A 111 -10.32 6.46 11.34
CA VAL A 111 -10.76 5.06 11.39
C VAL A 111 -9.56 4.22 11.77
N ASN A 112 -9.63 3.60 12.95
CA ASN A 112 -8.64 2.65 13.42
C ASN A 112 -9.37 1.37 13.82
N ALA A 113 -8.73 0.23 13.55
CA ALA A 113 -9.29 -1.07 13.89
C ALA A 113 -8.18 -2.08 14.14
N ASP A 114 -8.47 -3.07 14.96
CA ASP A 114 -7.57 -4.20 15.14
C ASP A 114 -7.58 -5.09 13.90
N ILE A 115 -6.42 -5.23 13.30
CA ILE A 115 -6.23 -5.99 12.07
C ILE A 115 -5.29 -7.15 12.31
N ARG A 116 -5.72 -8.31 11.85
CA ARG A 116 -4.95 -9.54 11.83
C ARG A 116 -3.97 -9.55 10.65
N ARG A 117 -2.68 -9.77 10.94
CA ARG A 117 -1.61 -9.87 9.94
C ARG A 117 -0.68 -11.02 10.28
N ALA A 118 0.11 -11.48 9.30
CA ALA A 118 1.24 -12.36 9.59
C ALA A 118 2.24 -11.66 10.52
N ALA A 119 2.78 -12.40 11.50
CA ALA A 119 3.76 -11.85 12.45
C ALA A 119 5.15 -11.70 11.81
N LYS A 120 5.48 -12.59 10.88
CA LYS A 120 6.72 -12.60 10.10
C LYS A 120 6.42 -12.78 8.62
N ILE A 121 7.15 -12.08 7.77
CA ILE A 121 7.04 -12.19 6.32
C ILE A 121 8.44 -12.09 5.69
N THR A 122 8.57 -12.61 4.47
CA THR A 122 9.67 -12.30 3.55
C THR A 122 9.16 -11.29 2.52
N VAL A 123 9.89 -10.19 2.33
CA VAL A 123 9.62 -9.20 1.29
C VAL A 123 10.68 -9.35 0.20
N ARG A 124 10.25 -9.46 -1.06
CA ARG A 124 11.10 -9.36 -2.24
C ARG A 124 10.69 -8.14 -3.03
N ALA A 125 11.62 -7.24 -3.32
CA ALA A 125 11.38 -5.99 -4.04
C ALA A 125 12.61 -5.56 -4.83
N GLN A 126 12.53 -4.43 -5.53
CA GLN A 126 13.68 -3.70 -6.05
C GLN A 126 13.83 -2.38 -5.29
N ASN A 127 15.07 -1.94 -5.08
CA ASN A 127 15.40 -0.62 -4.56
C ASN A 127 15.46 0.43 -5.69
N LEU A 128 15.78 1.70 -5.36
CA LEU A 128 15.93 2.78 -6.36
C LEU A 128 17.13 2.62 -7.28
N GLU A 129 18.10 1.77 -6.95
CA GLU A 129 19.25 1.41 -7.79
C GLU A 129 18.89 0.31 -8.80
N GLY A 130 17.69 -0.28 -8.69
CA GLY A 130 17.23 -1.40 -9.53
C GLY A 130 17.74 -2.76 -9.05
N GLN A 131 18.40 -2.80 -7.91
CA GLN A 131 18.89 -4.03 -7.31
C GLN A 131 17.74 -4.77 -6.63
N GLU A 132 17.71 -6.09 -6.77
CA GLU A 132 16.78 -6.91 -6.01
C GLU A 132 17.19 -6.91 -4.54
N ILE A 133 16.22 -6.71 -3.68
CA ILE A 133 16.34 -6.82 -2.23
C ILE A 133 15.40 -7.90 -1.72
N ILE A 134 15.92 -8.75 -0.84
CA ILE A 134 15.12 -9.78 -0.16
C ILE A 134 15.44 -9.68 1.32
N PHE A 135 14.41 -9.51 2.14
CA PHE A 135 14.57 -9.47 3.59
C PHE A 135 13.38 -10.11 4.30
N GLU A 136 13.64 -10.66 5.47
CA GLU A 136 12.61 -11.10 6.40
C GLU A 136 12.40 -10.01 7.44
N CYS A 137 11.16 -9.83 7.88
CA CYS A 137 10.86 -8.87 8.93
C CYS A 137 9.70 -9.32 9.82
N THR A 138 9.68 -8.78 11.05
CA THR A 138 8.67 -9.03 12.07
C THR A 138 8.05 -7.71 12.56
N GLY A 139 7.07 -7.80 13.45
CA GLY A 139 6.53 -6.67 14.19
C GLY A 139 5.89 -5.60 13.31
N LEU A 140 6.19 -4.33 13.62
CA LEU A 140 5.58 -3.19 12.93
C LEU A 140 5.97 -3.11 11.46
N LEU A 141 7.23 -3.41 11.10
CA LEU A 141 7.67 -3.42 9.70
C LEU A 141 6.91 -4.47 8.88
N ALA A 142 6.75 -5.68 9.42
CA ALA A 142 5.97 -6.71 8.75
C ALA A 142 4.51 -6.29 8.56
N ARG A 143 3.92 -5.59 9.53
CA ARG A 143 2.57 -5.04 9.45
C ARG A 143 2.48 -3.94 8.38
N ALA A 144 3.36 -2.94 8.43
CA ALA A 144 3.40 -1.84 7.47
C ALA A 144 3.59 -2.35 6.03
N ALA A 145 4.54 -3.26 5.80
CA ALA A 145 4.75 -3.83 4.48
C ALA A 145 3.51 -4.56 3.93
N GLN A 146 2.78 -5.31 4.78
CA GLN A 146 1.52 -5.95 4.39
C GLN A 146 0.43 -4.92 4.08
N HIS A 147 0.34 -3.84 4.86
CA HIS A 147 -0.63 -2.76 4.65
C HIS A 147 -0.38 -2.07 3.30
N GLU A 148 0.87 -1.70 3.03
CA GLU A 148 1.22 -1.04 1.78
C GLU A 148 1.04 -1.95 0.56
N VAL A 149 1.43 -3.23 0.65
CA VAL A 149 1.22 -4.19 -0.44
C VAL A 149 -0.27 -4.46 -0.69
N ASP A 150 -1.12 -4.40 0.33
CA ASP A 150 -2.58 -4.41 0.13
C ASP A 150 -3.00 -3.22 -0.75
N HIS A 151 -2.56 -1.99 -0.46
CA HIS A 151 -2.84 -0.82 -1.30
C HIS A 151 -2.39 -1.01 -2.75
N LEU A 152 -1.20 -1.58 -2.97
CA LEU A 152 -0.69 -1.88 -4.32
C LEU A 152 -1.59 -2.87 -5.08
N ASN A 153 -2.36 -3.67 -4.38
CA ASN A 153 -3.33 -4.61 -4.95
C ASN A 153 -4.78 -4.09 -4.96
N GLY A 154 -5.00 -2.81 -4.60
CA GLY A 154 -6.33 -2.20 -4.51
C GLY A 154 -7.17 -2.66 -3.32
N ILE A 155 -6.52 -3.25 -2.30
CA ILE A 155 -7.15 -3.73 -1.06
C ILE A 155 -6.95 -2.68 0.03
N LEU A 156 -8.00 -2.38 0.79
CA LEU A 156 -7.94 -1.48 1.92
C LEU A 156 -8.02 -2.25 3.24
N PHE A 157 -7.39 -1.73 4.30
CA PHE A 157 -7.40 -2.40 5.60
C PHE A 157 -8.83 -2.60 6.16
N THR A 158 -9.81 -1.80 5.70
CA THR A 158 -11.22 -1.98 6.03
C THR A 158 -11.80 -3.32 5.56
N GLU A 159 -11.17 -3.98 4.58
CA GLU A 159 -11.55 -5.32 4.13
C GLU A 159 -10.96 -6.44 4.99
N ARG A 160 -9.97 -6.09 5.81
CA ARG A 160 -9.35 -6.96 6.79
C ARG A 160 -10.03 -6.92 8.17
N MET A 161 -10.92 -5.94 8.40
CA MET A 161 -11.72 -5.84 9.61
C MET A 161 -12.63 -7.06 9.76
N ASP A 162 -12.88 -7.49 10.99
CA ASP A 162 -13.95 -8.41 11.29
C ASP A 162 -15.33 -7.81 10.91
N ALA A 163 -16.36 -8.65 10.85
CA ALA A 163 -17.67 -8.24 10.38
C ALA A 163 -18.32 -7.18 11.29
N ALA A 164 -18.17 -7.28 12.60
CA ALA A 164 -18.77 -6.36 13.57
C ALA A 164 -18.10 -4.99 13.48
N THR A 165 -16.78 -4.95 13.47
CA THR A 165 -15.99 -3.72 13.30
C THR A 165 -16.30 -3.04 11.97
N ARG A 166 -16.41 -3.79 10.87
CA ARG A 166 -16.77 -3.22 9.57
C ARG A 166 -18.16 -2.59 9.57
N VAL A 167 -19.13 -3.22 10.21
CA VAL A 167 -20.49 -2.68 10.33
C VAL A 167 -20.49 -1.38 11.15
N SER A 168 -19.72 -1.31 12.24
CA SER A 168 -19.64 -0.09 13.07
C SER A 168 -19.12 1.13 12.31
N PHE A 169 -18.21 0.94 11.35
CA PHE A 169 -17.68 2.02 10.52
C PHE A 169 -18.44 2.26 9.20
N ALA A 170 -19.44 1.44 8.86
CA ALA A 170 -20.10 1.50 7.56
C ALA A 170 -20.69 2.90 7.23
N GLY A 171 -21.31 3.56 8.21
CA GLY A 171 -21.86 4.90 8.04
C GLY A 171 -20.79 5.96 7.74
N LYS A 172 -19.68 5.93 8.49
CA LYS A 172 -18.55 6.84 8.32
C LYS A 172 -17.88 6.65 6.96
N LEU A 173 -17.60 5.40 6.58
CA LEU A 173 -17.02 5.06 5.29
C LEU A 173 -17.91 5.48 4.12
N LYS A 174 -19.22 5.26 4.21
CA LYS A 174 -20.18 5.70 3.20
C LYS A 174 -20.22 7.22 3.04
N LYS A 175 -20.17 7.97 4.15
CA LYS A 175 -20.09 9.43 4.14
C LYS A 175 -18.82 9.89 3.43
N MET A 176 -17.65 9.38 3.85
CA MET A 176 -16.35 9.73 3.26
C MET A 176 -16.31 9.42 1.75
N GLN A 177 -16.80 8.25 1.34
CA GLN A 177 -16.90 7.89 -0.08
C GLN A 177 -17.75 8.88 -0.87
N LYS A 178 -18.91 9.28 -0.35
CA LYS A 178 -19.81 10.25 -1.00
C LYS A 178 -19.13 11.61 -1.17
N GLU A 179 -18.44 12.08 -0.14
CA GLU A 179 -17.72 13.36 -0.15
C GLU A 179 -16.56 13.33 -1.15
N THR A 180 -15.77 12.27 -1.14
CA THR A 180 -14.65 12.08 -2.08
C THR A 180 -15.15 12.05 -3.53
N LEU A 181 -16.20 11.26 -3.83
CA LEU A 181 -16.75 11.17 -5.18
C LEU A 181 -17.36 12.50 -5.66
N ALA A 182 -17.93 13.29 -4.76
CA ALA A 182 -18.48 14.60 -5.08
C ALA A 182 -17.38 15.63 -5.41
N ALA A 183 -16.21 15.49 -4.80
CA ALA A 183 -15.05 16.35 -5.01
C ALA A 183 -14.25 16.01 -6.28
N LEU A 184 -14.44 14.82 -6.86
CA LEU A 184 -13.74 14.43 -8.09
C LEU A 184 -14.17 15.27 -9.29
N PRO A 185 -13.24 15.67 -10.18
CA PRO A 185 -13.58 16.32 -11.43
C PRO A 185 -14.56 15.50 -12.26
N LYS A 186 -15.58 16.12 -12.83
CA LYS A 186 -16.64 15.43 -13.62
C LYS A 186 -16.11 14.65 -14.83
N THR A 187 -14.85 14.84 -15.20
CA THR A 187 -14.17 14.16 -16.32
C THR A 187 -13.55 12.80 -15.93
N ALA A 188 -13.53 12.46 -14.66
CA ALA A 188 -12.96 11.20 -14.15
C ALA A 188 -13.98 10.05 -14.11
N LYS A 189 -14.90 9.95 -15.08
CA LYS A 189 -15.71 8.73 -15.25
C LYS A 189 -14.82 7.58 -15.70
N PRO A 190 -14.91 6.39 -15.09
CA PRO A 190 -14.13 5.24 -15.50
C PRO A 190 -14.43 4.93 -16.98
N ARG A 191 -13.39 4.87 -17.81
CA ARG A 191 -13.53 4.31 -19.16
C ARG A 191 -13.95 2.85 -19.01
N ARG A 192 -15.17 2.53 -19.44
CA ARG A 192 -15.59 1.13 -19.60
C ARG A 192 -14.59 0.46 -20.52
N SER A 193 -13.96 -0.60 -20.07
CA SER A 193 -13.16 -1.47 -20.92
C SER A 193 -14.01 -1.90 -22.11
N PRO A 194 -13.52 -1.83 -23.36
CA PRO A 194 -14.24 -2.35 -24.50
C PRO A 194 -14.46 -3.86 -24.31
N ALA A 195 -15.67 -4.31 -24.55
CA ALA A 195 -16.02 -5.72 -24.54
C ALA A 195 -15.14 -6.47 -25.56
N PRO A 196 -14.71 -7.72 -25.28
CA PRO A 196 -13.92 -8.48 -26.22
C PRO A 196 -14.70 -8.68 -27.53
N HIS A 197 -14.09 -8.30 -28.64
CA HIS A 197 -14.61 -8.58 -29.97
C HIS A 197 -14.83 -10.08 -30.13
N ARG A 198 -16.10 -10.51 -30.31
CA ARG A 198 -16.42 -11.83 -30.81
C ARG A 198 -15.87 -11.92 -32.23
N ALA A 199 -14.81 -12.69 -32.41
CA ALA A 199 -14.40 -13.14 -33.74
C ALA A 199 -15.54 -13.94 -34.34
N GLY A 200 -16.14 -13.40 -35.38
CA GLY A 200 -17.11 -14.13 -36.18
C GLY A 200 -16.43 -15.29 -36.88
N LEU A 201 -16.90 -16.51 -36.62
CA LEU A 201 -16.62 -17.68 -37.45
C LEU A 201 -17.30 -17.46 -38.81
N ALA A 202 -16.49 -17.41 -39.87
CA ALA A 202 -16.98 -17.49 -41.23
C ALA A 202 -17.47 -18.92 -41.51
N PRO A 203 -18.61 -19.13 -42.19
CA PRO A 203 -19.03 -20.46 -42.62
C PRO A 203 -18.22 -20.92 -43.83
N LEU A 204 -17.96 -22.23 -43.88
CA LEU A 204 -17.37 -23.00 -44.98
C LEU A 204 -18.21 -22.92 -46.24
#